data_a57021a49ad1f4c31b846dcdf948ee6f
#
_entry.id   a57021a49ad1f4c31b846dcdf948ee6f
#
_cell.length_a   1.000
_cell.length_b   1.000
_cell.length_c   1.000
_cell.angle_alpha   90.00
_cell.angle_beta   90.00
_cell.angle_gamma   90.00
#
_symmetry.space_group_name_H-M   'P 1'
#
loop_
_entity.id
_entity.type
_entity.pdbx_description
1 polymer ?
#
loop_
_entity_poly.entity_id
_entity_poly.type
_entity_poly.pdbx_seq_one_letter_code
_entity_poly.pdbx_strand_id
1 'polypeptide(L)'
;MTEQVRLGKSDVYVFPVALGTNAVGGHNLYNDLDEEQGKEVVRTAIRNGINLLDTAYIYGPERSEELVGEALKEFPRDEFVIATKGAHYFDDNGDVHFSNDPKFLKQQVEDSLKRLQLDYIDLYYIHFPDDDTAKDEAVAALKELKDEGKIKAIGVSNFSLTQLKEANKNGDVDVVQMEYNLLNRENEKVLEYTAANQITFIPYFPLASGILAGKYNENTTFDDLRAENPEFQGDKFK
;
A
#
# COMPACT_ATOMS: atom_id res chain seq x y z
N MET A 1 23.30 9.76 -9.01
CA MET A 1 21.94 9.90 -8.41
C MET A 1 21.03 8.98 -9.20
N THR A 2 20.36 8.07 -8.55
CA THR A 2 19.37 7.19 -9.20
C THR A 2 18.20 8.06 -9.63
N GLU A 3 17.71 7.86 -10.85
CA GLU A 3 16.61 8.64 -11.40
C GLU A 3 15.34 8.37 -10.61
N GLN A 4 14.68 9.42 -10.11
CA GLN A 4 13.39 9.30 -9.42
C GLN A 4 12.26 9.12 -10.42
N VAL A 5 11.23 8.39 -10.04
CA VAL A 5 10.02 8.14 -10.81
C VAL A 5 8.89 9.01 -10.29
N ARG A 6 8.19 9.69 -11.19
CA ARG A 6 6.98 10.45 -10.85
C ARG A 6 5.80 9.50 -10.62
N LEU A 7 5.04 9.72 -9.58
CA LEU A 7 3.81 8.97 -9.31
C LEU A 7 2.65 9.55 -10.14
N GLY A 8 2.34 8.88 -11.25
CA GLY A 8 1.24 9.26 -12.13
C GLY A 8 1.35 10.70 -12.65
N LYS A 9 0.31 11.48 -12.39
CA LYS A 9 0.19 12.90 -12.74
C LYS A 9 0.46 13.82 -11.56
N SER A 10 0.74 13.26 -10.36
CA SER A 10 1.00 14.02 -9.13
C SER A 10 2.39 14.69 -9.17
N ASP A 11 2.65 15.55 -8.18
CA ASP A 11 3.97 16.16 -7.98
C ASP A 11 4.86 15.36 -7.02
N VAL A 12 4.56 14.08 -6.83
CA VAL A 12 5.30 13.17 -5.94
C VAL A 12 6.31 12.38 -6.76
N TYR A 13 7.57 12.40 -6.31
CA TYR A 13 8.69 11.69 -6.95
C TYR A 13 9.32 10.72 -5.96
N VAL A 14 9.58 9.50 -6.40
CA VAL A 14 10.07 8.42 -5.55
C VAL A 14 11.25 7.68 -6.18
N PHE A 15 12.07 7.06 -5.35
CA PHE A 15 12.99 6.02 -5.77
C PHE A 15 12.17 4.84 -6.33
N PRO A 16 12.60 4.16 -7.41
CA PRO A 16 11.80 3.13 -8.07
C PRO A 16 11.66 1.81 -7.28
N VAL A 17 12.07 1.78 -6.03
CA VAL A 17 11.83 0.68 -5.08
C VAL A 17 11.25 1.26 -3.81
N ALA A 18 10.16 0.68 -3.31
CA ALA A 18 9.50 1.08 -2.07
C ALA A 18 9.76 0.06 -0.96
N LEU A 19 9.72 0.52 0.29
CA LEU A 19 9.67 -0.36 1.47
C LEU A 19 8.21 -0.57 1.89
N GLY A 20 7.72 -1.81 1.79
CA GLY A 20 6.49 -2.24 2.45
C GLY A 20 6.71 -2.40 3.95
N THR A 21 5.81 -1.89 4.76
CA THR A 21 5.97 -1.84 6.23
C THR A 21 5.02 -2.74 7.00
N ASN A 22 4.38 -3.70 6.32
CA ASN A 22 3.48 -4.66 6.94
C ASN A 22 4.15 -5.50 8.05
N ALA A 23 5.46 -5.75 7.98
CA ALA A 23 6.22 -6.42 9.02
C ALA A 23 6.82 -5.46 10.08
N VAL A 24 6.49 -4.18 10.06
CA VAL A 24 6.93 -3.21 11.11
C VAL A 24 6.00 -3.28 12.32
N GLY A 25 4.70 -3.24 12.10
CA GLY A 25 3.69 -3.26 13.17
C GLY A 25 2.49 -4.15 12.86
N GLY A 26 2.55 -4.96 11.81
CA GLY A 26 1.46 -5.84 11.38
C GLY A 26 1.34 -7.11 12.22
N HIS A 27 1.14 -6.97 13.53
CA HIS A 27 1.00 -8.10 14.48
C HIS A 27 -0.18 -9.03 14.18
N ASN A 28 -1.14 -8.58 13.39
CA ASN A 28 -2.24 -9.41 12.87
C ASN A 28 -1.83 -10.27 11.66
N LEU A 29 -0.66 -10.00 11.07
CA LEU A 29 -0.15 -10.69 9.89
C LEU A 29 1.06 -11.58 10.20
N TYR A 30 1.86 -11.20 11.17
CA TYR A 30 3.11 -11.87 11.55
C TYR A 30 3.20 -12.03 13.05
N ASN A 31 3.73 -13.17 13.49
CA ASN A 31 4.05 -13.43 14.89
C ASN A 31 5.40 -12.84 15.25
N ASP A 32 5.58 -12.49 16.54
CA ASP A 32 6.86 -12.14 17.16
C ASP A 32 7.61 -10.99 16.45
N LEU A 33 6.91 -9.95 15.97
CA LEU A 33 7.54 -8.76 15.40
C LEU A 33 8.25 -7.95 16.50
N ASP A 34 9.51 -7.61 16.23
CA ASP A 34 10.28 -6.64 17.01
C ASP A 34 10.06 -5.23 16.45
N GLU A 35 9.31 -4.41 17.19
CA GLU A 35 8.95 -3.05 16.78
C GLU A 35 10.15 -2.12 16.64
N GLU A 36 11.18 -2.27 17.51
CA GLU A 36 12.41 -1.45 17.40
C GLU A 36 13.21 -1.83 16.15
N GLN A 37 13.32 -3.12 15.85
CA GLN A 37 13.91 -3.57 14.61
C GLN A 37 13.11 -3.09 13.40
N GLY A 38 11.77 -3.13 13.47
CA GLY A 38 10.89 -2.60 12.43
C GLY A 38 11.13 -1.12 12.15
N LYS A 39 11.21 -0.29 13.18
CA LYS A 39 11.54 1.13 13.05
C LYS A 39 12.93 1.36 12.48
N GLU A 40 13.92 0.54 12.87
CA GLU A 40 15.28 0.66 12.33
C GLU A 40 15.37 0.27 10.85
N VAL A 41 14.53 -0.68 10.38
CA VAL A 41 14.41 -0.98 8.95
C VAL A 41 13.91 0.24 8.18
N VAL A 42 12.89 0.95 8.69
CA VAL A 42 12.39 2.20 8.09
C VAL A 42 13.50 3.25 8.01
N ARG A 43 14.22 3.50 9.12
CA ARG A 43 15.34 4.46 9.17
C ARG A 43 16.45 4.10 8.19
N THR A 44 16.79 2.83 8.15
CA THR A 44 17.85 2.32 7.26
C THR A 44 17.46 2.49 5.79
N ALA A 45 16.20 2.24 5.43
CA ALA A 45 15.70 2.45 4.08
C ALA A 45 15.89 3.91 3.63
N ILE A 46 15.45 4.87 4.45
CA ILE A 46 15.56 6.31 4.13
C ILE A 46 17.02 6.72 4.02
N ARG A 47 17.89 6.33 4.97
CA ARG A 47 19.34 6.63 4.94
C ARG A 47 20.05 6.06 3.71
N ASN A 48 19.50 5.02 3.08
CA ASN A 48 20.04 4.40 1.87
C ASN A 48 19.29 4.86 0.58
N GLY A 49 18.45 5.88 0.66
CA GLY A 49 17.82 6.51 -0.49
C GLY A 49 16.49 5.88 -0.95
N ILE A 50 15.96 4.88 -0.23
CA ILE A 50 14.59 4.39 -0.45
C ILE A 50 13.67 5.36 0.28
N ASN A 51 13.02 6.24 -0.46
CA ASN A 51 12.20 7.30 0.13
C ASN A 51 10.70 6.96 0.20
N LEU A 52 10.19 5.96 -0.53
CA LEU A 52 8.78 5.55 -0.47
C LEU A 52 8.58 4.47 0.59
N LEU A 53 7.88 4.83 1.67
CA LEU A 53 7.43 3.94 2.75
C LEU A 53 5.94 3.67 2.54
N ASP A 54 5.57 2.40 2.44
CA ASP A 54 4.19 1.96 2.15
C ASP A 54 3.62 1.20 3.35
N THR A 55 2.68 1.82 4.04
CA THR A 55 1.95 1.26 5.18
C THR A 55 0.44 1.12 4.88
N ALA A 56 -0.36 0.76 5.86
CA ALA A 56 -1.81 0.71 5.79
C ALA A 56 -2.44 0.68 7.19
N TYR A 57 -3.67 1.17 7.32
CA TYR A 57 -4.48 1.05 8.52
C TYR A 57 -4.57 -0.37 9.05
N ILE A 58 -4.78 -1.35 8.16
CA ILE A 58 -5.00 -2.75 8.55
C ILE A 58 -3.74 -3.45 9.10
N TYR A 59 -2.56 -2.85 8.95
CA TYR A 59 -1.33 -3.43 9.47
C TYR A 59 -1.20 -3.18 10.98
N GLY A 60 -1.65 -4.16 11.76
CA GLY A 60 -1.62 -4.13 13.20
C GLY A 60 -2.95 -4.29 13.96
N PRO A 61 -4.12 -3.82 13.53
CA PRO A 61 -4.43 -2.57 12.82
C PRO A 61 -3.85 -1.33 13.52
N GLU A 62 -3.71 -0.23 12.76
CA GLU A 62 -3.18 1.07 13.23
C GLU A 62 -1.67 1.07 13.61
N ARG A 63 -1.18 -0.01 14.21
CA ARG A 63 0.14 -0.06 14.85
C ARG A 63 1.29 0.22 13.88
N SER A 64 1.22 -0.25 12.64
CA SER A 64 2.25 0.05 11.64
C SER A 64 2.32 1.55 11.31
N GLU A 65 1.19 2.24 11.19
CA GLU A 65 1.17 3.70 10.97
C GLU A 65 1.80 4.45 12.15
N GLU A 66 1.52 4.05 13.39
CA GLU A 66 2.13 4.65 14.59
C GLU A 66 3.65 4.49 14.61
N LEU A 67 4.14 3.27 14.42
CA LEU A 67 5.58 2.96 14.45
C LEU A 67 6.35 3.60 13.29
N VAL A 68 5.76 3.62 12.10
CA VAL A 68 6.33 4.34 10.96
C VAL A 68 6.38 5.84 11.28
N GLY A 69 5.30 6.42 11.80
CA GLY A 69 5.26 7.82 12.23
C GLY A 69 6.33 8.16 13.27
N GLU A 70 6.56 7.28 14.24
CA GLU A 70 7.65 7.44 15.21
C GLU A 70 9.04 7.46 14.55
N ALA A 71 9.30 6.54 13.62
CA ALA A 71 10.58 6.46 12.92
C ALA A 71 10.83 7.67 12.01
N LEU A 72 9.78 8.22 11.40
CA LEU A 72 9.87 9.37 10.49
C LEU A 72 10.24 10.68 11.19
N LYS A 73 10.03 10.81 12.50
CA LYS A 73 10.37 12.04 13.25
C LYS A 73 11.83 12.44 13.19
N GLU A 74 12.72 11.49 12.91
CA GLU A 74 14.16 11.73 12.82
C GLU A 74 14.60 12.37 11.49
N PHE A 75 13.69 12.47 10.52
CA PHE A 75 13.99 12.92 9.16
C PHE A 75 13.24 14.19 8.81
N PRO A 76 13.84 15.11 8.03
CA PRO A 76 13.11 16.20 7.39
C PRO A 76 11.97 15.67 6.53
N ARG A 77 10.84 16.41 6.50
CA ARG A 77 9.60 15.97 5.82
C ARG A 77 9.79 15.72 4.32
N ASP A 78 10.71 16.41 3.69
CA ASP A 78 11.03 16.30 2.27
C ASP A 78 12.01 15.17 1.90
N GLU A 79 12.54 14.45 2.89
CA GLU A 79 13.41 13.30 2.65
C GLU A 79 12.63 11.98 2.47
N PHE A 80 11.34 11.94 2.77
CA PHE A 80 10.52 10.75 2.63
C PHE A 80 9.18 11.02 1.98
N VAL A 81 8.64 9.98 1.36
CA VAL A 81 7.29 9.89 0.79
C VAL A 81 6.55 8.81 1.55
N ILE A 82 5.43 9.16 2.18
CA ILE A 82 4.61 8.21 2.92
C ILE A 82 3.34 7.86 2.14
N ALA A 83 3.13 6.56 1.97
CA ALA A 83 1.90 6.00 1.45
C ALA A 83 1.18 5.22 2.54
N THR A 84 -0.13 5.43 2.68
CA THR A 84 -0.99 4.59 3.52
C THR A 84 -2.31 4.29 2.83
N LYS A 85 -3.11 3.41 3.42
CA LYS A 85 -4.31 2.85 2.80
C LYS A 85 -5.45 2.74 3.81
N GLY A 86 -6.65 3.10 3.39
CA GLY A 86 -7.90 2.91 4.12
C GLY A 86 -8.87 1.98 3.39
N ALA A 87 -10.10 2.01 3.76
CA ALA A 87 -11.27 1.22 3.39
C ALA A 87 -11.63 0.08 4.37
N HIS A 88 -10.68 -0.48 5.10
CA HIS A 88 -10.98 -1.52 6.08
C HIS A 88 -11.69 -0.97 7.31
N TYR A 89 -12.64 -1.75 7.83
CA TYR A 89 -13.21 -1.57 9.17
C TYR A 89 -13.54 -2.92 9.78
N PHE A 90 -13.73 -2.95 11.10
CA PHE A 90 -14.15 -4.12 11.84
C PHE A 90 -15.58 -3.93 12.31
N ASP A 91 -16.42 -4.94 12.17
CA ASP A 91 -17.75 -4.93 12.76
C ASP A 91 -17.71 -5.29 14.26
N ASP A 92 -18.88 -5.33 14.89
CA ASP A 92 -19.01 -5.65 16.32
C ASP A 92 -18.55 -7.08 16.69
N ASN A 93 -18.42 -7.97 15.72
CA ASN A 93 -17.92 -9.33 15.90
C ASN A 93 -16.40 -9.42 15.67
N GLY A 94 -15.78 -8.36 15.18
CA GLY A 94 -14.37 -8.31 14.80
C GLY A 94 -14.09 -8.81 13.39
N ASP A 95 -15.13 -8.99 12.57
CA ASP A 95 -14.98 -9.37 11.17
C ASP A 95 -14.55 -8.15 10.32
N VAL A 96 -13.66 -8.40 9.37
CA VAL A 96 -13.11 -7.36 8.48
C VAL A 96 -14.04 -7.12 7.30
N HIS A 97 -14.36 -5.85 7.07
CA HIS A 97 -15.17 -5.38 5.96
C HIS A 97 -14.48 -4.22 5.23
N PHE A 98 -15.06 -3.82 4.09
CA PHE A 98 -14.58 -2.69 3.30
C PHE A 98 -15.69 -1.65 3.13
N SER A 99 -15.33 -0.37 3.18
CA SER A 99 -16.21 0.74 2.83
C SER A 99 -15.43 1.77 2.03
N ASN A 100 -16.01 2.15 0.88
CA ASN A 100 -15.51 3.25 0.07
C ASN A 100 -16.40 4.51 0.23
N ASP A 101 -17.30 4.53 1.22
CA ASP A 101 -18.13 5.69 1.51
C ASP A 101 -17.27 6.96 1.62
N PRO A 102 -17.64 8.05 0.93
CA PRO A 102 -16.89 9.29 0.92
C PRO A 102 -16.58 9.87 2.30
N LYS A 103 -17.52 9.83 3.24
CA LYS A 103 -17.31 10.36 4.59
C LYS A 103 -16.38 9.46 5.41
N PHE A 104 -16.56 8.15 5.23
CA PHE A 104 -15.71 7.14 5.88
C PHE A 104 -14.26 7.27 5.43
N LEU A 105 -14.00 7.35 4.12
CA LEU A 105 -12.65 7.52 3.58
C LEU A 105 -12.00 8.82 4.06
N LYS A 106 -12.73 9.93 4.08
CA LYS A 106 -12.22 11.21 4.60
C LYS A 106 -11.84 11.10 6.07
N GLN A 107 -12.68 10.45 6.89
CA GLN A 107 -12.37 10.25 8.31
C GLN A 107 -11.12 9.37 8.50
N GLN A 108 -10.99 8.32 7.70
CA GLN A 108 -9.79 7.46 7.76
C GLN A 108 -8.50 8.20 7.41
N VAL A 109 -8.52 9.13 6.45
CA VAL A 109 -7.35 9.98 6.16
C VAL A 109 -6.99 10.83 7.38
N GLU A 110 -7.97 11.47 8.02
CA GLU A 110 -7.73 12.28 9.24
C GLU A 110 -7.14 11.44 10.38
N ASP A 111 -7.61 10.22 10.55
CA ASP A 111 -7.13 9.33 11.59
C ASP A 111 -5.72 8.77 11.27
N SER A 112 -5.42 8.47 10.00
CA SER A 112 -4.08 8.13 9.54
C SER A 112 -3.08 9.28 9.76
N LEU A 113 -3.47 10.53 9.48
CA LEU A 113 -2.65 11.72 9.76
C LEU A 113 -2.27 11.83 11.24
N LYS A 114 -3.23 11.54 12.15
CA LYS A 114 -2.97 11.55 13.60
C LYS A 114 -2.00 10.45 14.01
N ARG A 115 -2.19 9.20 13.52
CA ARG A 115 -1.32 8.07 13.86
C ARG A 115 0.10 8.27 13.32
N LEU A 116 0.23 8.73 12.09
CA LEU A 116 1.51 9.07 11.47
C LEU A 116 2.15 10.34 12.04
N GLN A 117 1.38 11.18 12.74
CA GLN A 117 1.78 12.48 13.28
C GLN A 117 2.32 13.44 12.21
N LEU A 118 1.61 13.50 11.08
CA LEU A 118 1.96 14.29 9.90
C LEU A 118 0.82 15.23 9.52
N ASP A 119 1.17 16.37 8.88
CA ASP A 119 0.20 17.34 8.37
C ASP A 119 -0.39 16.93 7.01
N TYR A 120 0.34 16.11 6.24
CA TYR A 120 -0.13 15.57 4.98
C TYR A 120 0.48 14.20 4.70
N ILE A 121 -0.24 13.39 3.91
CA ILE A 121 0.19 12.10 3.38
C ILE A 121 0.50 12.28 1.89
N ASP A 122 1.61 11.73 1.41
CA ASP A 122 2.01 11.88 0.00
C ASP A 122 1.12 11.06 -0.94
N LEU A 123 0.78 9.84 -0.56
CA LEU A 123 -0.04 8.94 -1.35
C LEU A 123 -1.06 8.22 -0.47
N TYR A 124 -2.34 8.36 -0.77
CA TYR A 124 -3.39 7.66 -0.05
C TYR A 124 -4.15 6.73 -0.99
N TYR A 125 -4.27 5.47 -0.57
CA TYR A 125 -4.97 4.43 -1.34
C TYR A 125 -6.34 4.09 -0.77
N ILE A 126 -7.30 3.84 -1.66
CA ILE A 126 -8.41 2.94 -1.36
C ILE A 126 -7.86 1.53 -1.46
N HIS A 127 -7.75 0.83 -0.32
CA HIS A 127 -7.03 -0.46 -0.22
C HIS A 127 -7.75 -1.59 -0.95
N PHE A 128 -9.08 -1.66 -0.79
CA PHE A 128 -9.97 -2.59 -1.49
C PHE A 128 -11.26 -1.88 -1.91
N PRO A 129 -11.84 -2.26 -3.06
CA PRO A 129 -13.16 -1.79 -3.42
C PRO A 129 -14.23 -2.42 -2.52
N ASP A 130 -15.30 -1.69 -2.22
CA ASP A 130 -16.56 -2.26 -1.76
C ASP A 130 -17.50 -2.52 -2.94
N ASP A 131 -18.68 -3.11 -2.68
CA ASP A 131 -19.69 -3.38 -3.71
C ASP A 131 -20.75 -2.26 -3.81
N ASP A 132 -20.82 -1.38 -2.81
CA ASP A 132 -21.95 -0.47 -2.61
C ASP A 132 -21.67 0.96 -3.14
N THR A 133 -20.41 1.40 -3.15
CA THR A 133 -20.03 2.77 -3.49
C THR A 133 -19.55 2.87 -4.95
N ALA A 134 -20.05 3.85 -5.69
CA ALA A 134 -19.51 4.20 -7.00
C ALA A 134 -18.04 4.62 -6.90
N LYS A 135 -17.16 4.06 -7.74
CA LYS A 135 -15.72 4.22 -7.59
C LYS A 135 -15.24 5.63 -7.94
N ASP A 136 -15.93 6.31 -8.83
CA ASP A 136 -15.68 7.73 -9.14
C ASP A 136 -16.09 8.65 -7.97
N GLU A 137 -17.13 8.33 -7.21
CA GLU A 137 -17.52 9.08 -6.00
C GLU A 137 -16.49 8.90 -4.87
N ALA A 138 -16.01 7.67 -4.66
CA ALA A 138 -14.95 7.39 -3.69
C ALA A 138 -13.66 8.16 -4.01
N VAL A 139 -13.25 8.18 -5.28
CA VAL A 139 -12.06 8.94 -5.71
C VAL A 139 -12.29 10.44 -5.63
N ALA A 140 -13.50 10.93 -5.94
CA ALA A 140 -13.84 12.35 -5.80
C ALA A 140 -13.68 12.83 -4.34
N ALA A 141 -14.02 12.00 -3.35
CA ALA A 141 -13.79 12.33 -1.94
C ALA A 141 -12.30 12.48 -1.60
N LEU A 142 -11.43 11.64 -2.14
CA LEU A 142 -9.98 11.80 -2.01
C LEU A 142 -9.46 13.01 -2.77
N LYS A 143 -10.07 13.34 -3.92
CA LYS A 143 -9.71 14.54 -4.68
C LYS A 143 -9.96 15.83 -3.89
N GLU A 144 -11.06 15.90 -3.13
CA GLU A 144 -11.31 17.04 -2.23
C GLU A 144 -10.18 17.17 -1.20
N LEU A 145 -9.73 16.06 -0.58
CA LEU A 145 -8.61 16.09 0.37
C LEU A 145 -7.27 16.44 -0.28
N LYS A 146 -7.08 16.07 -1.55
CA LYS A 146 -5.93 16.48 -2.34
C LYS A 146 -5.96 17.98 -2.59
N ASP A 147 -7.10 18.56 -2.91
CA ASP A 147 -7.28 20.00 -3.11
C ASP A 147 -7.09 20.79 -1.80
N GLU A 148 -7.45 20.20 -0.65
CA GLU A 148 -7.18 20.75 0.67
C GLU A 148 -5.70 20.61 1.10
N GLY A 149 -4.89 19.85 0.36
CA GLY A 149 -3.47 19.61 0.66
C GLY A 149 -3.21 18.55 1.73
N LYS A 150 -4.22 17.77 2.13
CA LYS A 150 -4.08 16.69 3.11
C LYS A 150 -3.47 15.42 2.53
N ILE A 151 -3.65 15.19 1.24
CA ILE A 151 -2.96 14.16 0.46
C ILE A 151 -2.41 14.77 -0.82
N LYS A 152 -1.35 14.18 -1.40
CA LYS A 152 -0.73 14.70 -2.64
C LYS A 152 -1.01 13.85 -3.86
N ALA A 153 -1.23 12.56 -3.69
CA ALA A 153 -1.54 11.63 -4.76
C ALA A 153 -2.64 10.66 -4.33
N ILE A 154 -3.44 10.20 -5.29
CA ILE A 154 -4.56 9.29 -5.09
C ILE A 154 -4.20 7.93 -5.68
N GLY A 155 -4.32 6.89 -4.87
CA GLY A 155 -4.12 5.51 -5.28
C GLY A 155 -5.36 4.64 -5.09
N VAL A 156 -5.43 3.56 -5.86
CA VAL A 156 -6.36 2.46 -5.64
C VAL A 156 -5.61 1.13 -5.67
N SER A 157 -6.10 0.15 -4.92
CA SER A 157 -5.47 -1.17 -4.81
C SER A 157 -6.54 -2.25 -4.93
N ASN A 158 -6.20 -3.36 -5.57
CA ASN A 158 -7.09 -4.52 -5.73
C ASN A 158 -8.40 -4.23 -6.51
N PHE A 159 -8.40 -3.20 -7.33
CA PHE A 159 -9.53 -2.88 -8.22
C PHE A 159 -9.43 -3.70 -9.50
N SER A 160 -10.54 -4.29 -9.92
CA SER A 160 -10.66 -4.85 -11.28
C SER A 160 -10.47 -3.75 -12.33
N LEU A 161 -10.17 -4.14 -13.57
CA LEU A 161 -10.04 -3.16 -14.67
C LEU A 161 -11.31 -2.31 -14.85
N THR A 162 -12.50 -2.90 -14.64
CA THR A 162 -13.78 -2.17 -14.72
C THR A 162 -13.89 -1.14 -13.61
N GLN A 163 -13.59 -1.53 -12.36
CA GLN A 163 -13.59 -0.62 -11.21
C GLN A 163 -12.55 0.48 -11.36
N LEU A 164 -11.36 0.14 -11.89
CA LEU A 164 -10.31 1.14 -12.14
C LEU A 164 -10.74 2.17 -13.19
N LYS A 165 -11.39 1.74 -14.28
CA LYS A 165 -11.91 2.66 -15.30
C LYS A 165 -12.98 3.59 -14.74
N GLU A 166 -13.85 3.08 -13.88
CA GLU A 166 -14.84 3.89 -13.17
C GLU A 166 -14.15 4.87 -12.20
N ALA A 167 -13.22 4.40 -11.37
CA ALA A 167 -12.47 5.23 -10.44
C ALA A 167 -11.69 6.36 -11.15
N ASN A 168 -11.13 6.08 -12.32
CA ASN A 168 -10.36 7.04 -13.12
C ASN A 168 -11.18 7.81 -14.16
N LYS A 169 -12.50 7.81 -14.06
CA LYS A 169 -13.41 8.47 -15.01
C LYS A 169 -13.08 9.96 -15.22
N ASN A 170 -12.64 10.63 -14.18
CA ASN A 170 -12.24 12.04 -14.21
C ASN A 170 -10.71 12.24 -14.35
N GLY A 171 -9.94 11.16 -14.44
CA GLY A 171 -8.49 11.23 -14.57
C GLY A 171 -7.74 11.49 -13.26
N ASP A 172 -8.37 11.30 -12.10
CA ASP A 172 -7.83 11.66 -10.80
C ASP A 172 -6.99 10.57 -10.12
N VAL A 173 -6.96 9.35 -10.67
CA VAL A 173 -6.12 8.27 -10.12
C VAL A 173 -4.68 8.46 -10.58
N ASP A 174 -3.76 8.55 -9.62
CA ASP A 174 -2.32 8.69 -9.87
C ASP A 174 -1.58 7.35 -9.83
N VAL A 175 -2.01 6.43 -8.94
CA VAL A 175 -1.30 5.16 -8.68
C VAL A 175 -2.28 4.00 -8.58
N VAL A 176 -1.86 2.85 -9.09
CA VAL A 176 -2.53 1.55 -8.89
C VAL A 176 -1.54 0.59 -8.24
N GLN A 177 -1.97 -0.08 -7.16
CA GLN A 177 -1.18 -1.11 -6.51
C GLN A 177 -1.89 -2.46 -6.61
N MET A 178 -1.26 -3.44 -7.24
CA MET A 178 -1.82 -4.77 -7.51
C MET A 178 -0.79 -5.85 -7.28
N GLU A 179 -1.22 -7.08 -7.01
CA GLU A 179 -0.31 -8.22 -7.06
C GLU A 179 0.20 -8.42 -8.48
N TYR A 180 1.51 -8.49 -8.64
CA TYR A 180 2.13 -8.82 -9.92
C TYR A 180 3.55 -9.32 -9.73
N ASN A 181 3.82 -10.49 -10.28
CA ASN A 181 5.14 -11.14 -10.24
C ASN A 181 5.26 -12.18 -11.37
N LEU A 182 6.36 -12.90 -11.44
CA LEU A 182 6.58 -13.91 -12.48
C LEU A 182 5.59 -15.08 -12.43
N LEU A 183 5.02 -15.37 -11.26
CA LEU A 183 4.07 -16.48 -11.05
C LEU A 183 2.61 -16.02 -11.18
N ASN A 184 2.32 -14.73 -10.89
CA ASN A 184 0.99 -14.17 -10.99
C ASN A 184 1.00 -12.97 -11.94
N ARG A 185 0.35 -13.14 -13.10
CA ARG A 185 0.28 -12.15 -14.18
C ARG A 185 -1.16 -11.76 -14.55
N GLU A 186 -2.13 -12.08 -13.70
CA GLU A 186 -3.56 -11.84 -13.95
C GLU A 186 -3.88 -10.36 -14.18
N ASN A 187 -3.07 -9.45 -13.63
CA ASN A 187 -3.25 -8.01 -13.70
C ASN A 187 -2.59 -7.33 -14.93
N GLU A 188 -2.17 -8.06 -15.97
CA GLU A 188 -1.56 -7.46 -17.17
C GLU A 188 -2.45 -6.43 -17.86
N LYS A 189 -3.75 -6.67 -17.95
CA LYS A 189 -4.69 -5.71 -18.55
C LYS A 189 -4.81 -4.42 -17.72
N VAL A 190 -4.66 -4.51 -16.40
CA VAL A 190 -4.59 -3.34 -15.52
C VAL A 190 -3.28 -2.58 -15.78
N LEU A 191 -2.15 -3.30 -15.88
CA LEU A 191 -0.85 -2.71 -16.18
C LEU A 191 -0.86 -1.97 -17.53
N GLU A 192 -1.44 -2.56 -18.58
CA GLU A 192 -1.60 -1.92 -19.90
C GLU A 192 -2.44 -0.64 -19.81
N TYR A 193 -3.56 -0.69 -19.09
CA TYR A 193 -4.42 0.47 -18.90
C TYR A 193 -3.68 1.59 -18.15
N THR A 194 -2.93 1.27 -17.10
CA THR A 194 -2.18 2.27 -16.33
C THR A 194 -1.13 2.96 -17.17
N ALA A 195 -0.39 2.21 -18.00
CA ALA A 195 0.60 2.76 -18.93
C ALA A 195 -0.04 3.74 -19.95
N ALA A 196 -1.22 3.41 -20.48
CA ALA A 196 -1.94 4.25 -21.42
C ALA A 196 -2.57 5.50 -20.80
N ASN A 197 -2.74 5.57 -19.47
CA ASN A 197 -3.45 6.64 -18.77
C ASN A 197 -2.57 7.46 -17.81
N GLN A 198 -1.24 7.35 -17.92
CA GLN A 198 -0.29 8.05 -17.03
C GLN A 198 -0.54 7.75 -15.53
N ILE A 199 -0.86 6.51 -15.21
CA ILE A 199 -1.00 6.01 -13.85
C ILE A 199 0.23 5.16 -13.54
N THR A 200 0.85 5.35 -12.39
CA THR A 200 1.95 4.51 -11.96
C THR A 200 1.42 3.18 -11.44
N PHE A 201 1.95 2.07 -11.95
CA PHE A 201 1.66 0.74 -11.45
C PHE A 201 2.73 0.32 -10.42
N ILE A 202 2.32 0.00 -9.21
CA ILE A 202 3.20 -0.49 -8.14
C ILE A 202 2.83 -1.95 -7.84
N PRO A 203 3.70 -2.93 -8.15
CA PRO A 203 3.44 -4.31 -7.79
C PRO A 203 3.66 -4.55 -6.28
N TYR A 204 2.73 -5.24 -5.62
CA TYR A 204 3.02 -5.87 -4.35
C TYR A 204 3.33 -7.37 -4.56
N PHE A 205 3.98 -8.00 -3.60
CA PHE A 205 4.53 -9.37 -3.69
C PHE A 205 5.41 -9.62 -4.93
N PRO A 206 6.32 -8.70 -5.30
CA PRO A 206 7.13 -8.85 -6.51
C PRO A 206 8.02 -10.09 -6.49
N LEU A 207 8.33 -10.63 -5.30
CA LEU A 207 9.09 -11.87 -5.10
C LEU A 207 8.21 -13.06 -4.69
N ALA A 208 6.89 -12.97 -4.88
CA ALA A 208 5.93 -14.02 -4.54
C ALA A 208 6.16 -14.57 -3.12
N SER A 209 6.11 -13.68 -2.12
CA SER A 209 6.36 -13.98 -0.70
C SER A 209 7.71 -14.66 -0.42
N GLY A 210 8.67 -14.47 -1.31
CA GLY A 210 10.04 -14.96 -1.18
C GLY A 210 10.38 -16.21 -2.02
N ILE A 211 9.42 -16.85 -2.71
CA ILE A 211 9.70 -17.99 -3.61
C ILE A 211 10.74 -17.59 -4.66
N LEU A 212 10.57 -16.42 -5.28
CA LEU A 212 11.44 -15.93 -6.35
C LEU A 212 12.79 -15.42 -5.87
N ALA A 213 13.01 -15.36 -4.54
CA ALA A 213 14.29 -14.93 -3.97
C ALA A 213 15.36 -16.03 -3.92
N GLY A 214 15.04 -17.27 -4.32
CA GLY A 214 15.97 -18.40 -4.29
C GLY A 214 16.37 -18.87 -2.88
N LYS A 215 15.62 -18.46 -1.86
CA LYS A 215 15.90 -18.80 -0.45
C LYS A 215 15.38 -20.19 -0.05
N TYR A 216 14.31 -20.65 -0.69
CA TYR A 216 13.57 -21.84 -0.30
C TYR A 216 13.87 -23.02 -1.23
N ASN A 217 13.67 -24.23 -0.74
CA ASN A 217 13.78 -25.48 -1.48
C ASN A 217 12.65 -26.44 -1.07
N GLU A 218 12.53 -27.58 -1.74
CA GLU A 218 11.47 -28.57 -1.54
C GLU A 218 11.33 -29.12 -0.10
N ASN A 219 12.35 -28.95 0.74
CA ASN A 219 12.34 -29.40 2.14
C ASN A 219 12.05 -28.25 3.11
N THR A 220 11.83 -27.04 2.62
CA THR A 220 11.51 -25.89 3.49
C THR A 220 10.09 -26.03 4.03
N THR A 221 9.93 -25.85 5.33
CA THR A 221 8.62 -25.79 6.02
C THR A 221 8.34 -24.37 6.49
N PHE A 222 7.07 -24.01 6.54
CA PHE A 222 6.60 -22.69 6.95
C PHE A 222 5.63 -22.81 8.11
N ASP A 223 5.70 -21.87 9.05
CA ASP A 223 4.86 -21.74 10.25
C ASP A 223 4.10 -20.40 10.31
N ASP A 224 4.10 -19.67 9.20
CA ASP A 224 3.44 -18.38 9.03
C ASP A 224 2.41 -18.41 7.86
N LEU A 225 1.97 -17.25 7.40
CA LEU A 225 1.00 -17.10 6.30
C LEU A 225 1.35 -17.91 5.04
N ARG A 226 2.61 -18.27 4.84
CA ARG A 226 3.06 -19.09 3.71
C ARG A 226 2.63 -20.55 3.83
N ALA A 227 2.42 -21.05 5.06
CA ALA A 227 1.96 -22.43 5.27
C ALA A 227 0.58 -22.69 4.66
N GLU A 228 -0.27 -21.67 4.55
CA GLU A 228 -1.61 -21.77 3.97
C GLU A 228 -1.67 -21.33 2.51
N ASN A 229 -0.59 -20.73 1.99
CA ASN A 229 -0.54 -20.24 0.62
C ASN A 229 -0.33 -21.40 -0.37
N PRO A 230 -1.23 -21.63 -1.35
CA PRO A 230 -1.13 -22.71 -2.32
C PRO A 230 0.17 -22.74 -3.14
N GLU A 231 0.81 -21.57 -3.34
CA GLU A 231 2.08 -21.48 -4.08
C GLU A 231 3.26 -22.11 -3.31
N PHE A 232 3.12 -22.30 -1.99
CA PHE A 232 4.10 -22.95 -1.14
C PHE A 232 3.78 -24.42 -0.82
N GLN A 233 2.80 -25.02 -1.53
CA GLN A 233 2.35 -26.39 -1.27
C GLN A 233 2.46 -27.31 -2.48
N GLY A 234 2.74 -28.59 -2.19
CA GLY A 234 2.71 -29.68 -3.18
C GLY A 234 3.65 -29.45 -4.37
N ASP A 235 3.17 -29.81 -5.55
CA ASP A 235 3.98 -29.76 -6.78
C ASP A 235 4.21 -28.34 -7.32
N LYS A 236 3.44 -27.35 -6.85
CA LYS A 236 3.66 -25.94 -7.21
C LYS A 236 4.91 -25.35 -6.57
N PHE A 237 5.28 -25.85 -5.39
CA PHE A 237 6.47 -25.38 -4.67
C PHE A 237 7.76 -26.04 -5.15
N LYS A 238 7.67 -27.21 -5.78
CA LYS A 238 8.81 -27.97 -6.33
C LYS A 238 9.24 -27.45 -7.69
#